data_244c8219ca69bdd5a8ae39ef23e23278
#
_entry.id   244c8219ca69bdd5a8ae39ef23e23278
#
_cell.length_a   1.000
_cell.length_b   1.000
_cell.length_c   1.000
_cell.angle_alpha   90.00
_cell.angle_beta   90.00
_cell.angle_gamma   90.00
#
_symmetry.space_group_name_H-M   'P 1'
#
loop_
_entity.id
_entity.type
_entity.pdbx_description
1 polymer ?
#
loop_
_entity_poly.entity_id
_entity_poly.type
_entity_poly.pdbx_seq_one_letter_code
_entity_poly.pdbx_strand_id
1 'polypeptide(L)'
;MELLVERTFAIFIAISGPILTIFDLPGNTLLLLTSLMFAFFDEVLYFNGRLLSAMVLIYALGEFWEFCVGLFGIKRRKVSWFAVIFIALGSFTVTLLGTLIFPILGSLLGGMAGAFAAAFAYELAHAGVSAAAMQLAWTAAKMRFFAMVGKLAAGIALAALLLKQVVFFKYII
;
A
#
# COMPACT_ATOMS: atom_id res chain seq x y z
N MET A 1 27.83 3.57 19.83
CA MET A 1 26.78 4.58 19.55
C MET A 1 26.11 4.35 18.18
N GLU A 2 26.86 4.11 17.13
CA GLU A 2 26.35 3.86 15.78
C GLU A 2 25.27 2.76 15.72
N LEU A 3 25.52 1.62 16.33
CA LEU A 3 24.60 0.49 16.36
C LEU A 3 23.23 0.83 17.00
N LEU A 4 23.23 1.67 18.03
CA LEU A 4 21.99 2.09 18.68
C LEU A 4 21.16 3.00 17.76
N VAL A 5 21.83 3.89 17.04
CA VAL A 5 21.20 4.79 16.07
C VAL A 5 20.59 4.02 14.92
N GLU A 6 21.34 3.07 14.33
CA GLU A 6 20.88 2.21 13.24
C GLU A 6 19.63 1.41 13.63
N ARG A 7 19.65 0.79 14.80
CA ARG A 7 18.51 0.02 15.33
C ARG A 7 17.30 0.90 15.57
N THR A 8 17.50 2.05 16.20
CA THR A 8 16.41 3.00 16.47
C THR A 8 15.79 3.47 15.15
N PHE A 9 16.62 3.80 14.17
CA PHE A 9 16.17 4.20 12.84
C PHE A 9 15.40 3.06 12.14
N ALA A 10 15.93 1.83 12.16
CA ALA A 10 15.26 0.69 11.56
C ALA A 10 13.90 0.38 12.20
N ILE A 11 13.81 0.47 13.54
CA ILE A 11 12.54 0.28 14.27
C ILE A 11 11.56 1.39 13.88
N PHE A 12 12.00 2.63 13.82
CA PHE A 12 11.17 3.76 13.42
C PHE A 12 10.61 3.56 12.00
N ILE A 13 11.46 3.18 11.04
CA ILE A 13 11.02 2.91 9.66
C ILE A 13 10.13 1.69 9.57
N ALA A 14 10.41 0.62 10.33
CA ALA A 14 9.58 -0.59 10.33
C ALA A 14 8.16 -0.35 10.87
N ILE A 15 8.00 0.59 11.78
CA ILE A 15 6.68 1.00 12.30
C ILE A 15 6.01 1.98 11.33
N SER A 16 6.74 3.00 10.90
CA SER A 16 6.19 4.06 10.03
C SER A 16 5.86 3.57 8.62
N GLY A 17 6.61 2.61 8.06
CA GLY A 17 6.39 2.09 6.71
C GLY A 17 4.97 1.54 6.49
N PRO A 18 4.51 0.55 7.25
CA PRO A 18 3.13 0.06 7.13
C PRO A 18 2.07 1.14 7.40
N ILE A 19 2.33 2.06 8.34
CA ILE A 19 1.44 3.20 8.61
C ILE A 19 1.33 4.10 7.38
N LEU A 20 2.46 4.48 6.78
CA LEU A 20 2.48 5.27 5.55
C LEU A 20 1.76 4.56 4.39
N THR A 21 1.87 3.24 4.31
CA THR A 21 1.16 2.45 3.28
C THR A 21 -0.36 2.54 3.44
N ILE A 22 -0.88 2.61 4.67
CA ILE A 22 -2.31 2.85 4.93
C ILE A 22 -2.75 4.22 4.40
N PHE A 23 -1.88 5.22 4.42
CA PHE A 23 -2.15 6.57 3.88
C PHE A 23 -1.98 6.69 2.37
N ASP A 24 -1.82 5.61 1.64
CA ASP A 24 -1.46 5.59 0.21
C ASP A 24 -0.10 6.25 -0.10
N LEU A 25 0.74 6.42 0.91
CA LEU A 25 2.11 6.88 0.75
C LEU A 25 3.04 5.69 0.46
N PRO A 26 4.22 5.93 -0.12
CA PRO A 26 5.12 4.85 -0.54
C PRO A 26 5.87 4.19 0.63
N GLY A 27 5.13 3.70 1.65
CA GLY A 27 5.70 3.09 2.86
C GLY A 27 6.50 1.82 2.59
N ASN A 28 6.01 0.97 1.67
CA ASN A 28 6.73 -0.24 1.27
C ASN A 28 8.04 0.08 0.55
N THR A 29 8.04 1.13 -0.27
CA THR A 29 9.26 1.62 -0.94
C THR A 29 10.28 2.12 0.09
N LEU A 30 9.83 2.83 1.11
CA LEU A 30 10.69 3.31 2.19
C LEU A 30 11.34 2.14 2.96
N LEU A 31 10.58 1.09 3.28
CA LEU A 31 11.10 -0.13 3.90
C LEU A 31 12.17 -0.82 3.04
N LEU A 32 11.90 -0.96 1.75
CA LEU A 32 12.85 -1.57 0.83
C LEU A 32 14.12 -0.73 0.66
N LEU A 33 14.00 0.59 0.47
CA LEU A 33 15.15 1.49 0.36
C LEU A 33 16.01 1.48 1.62
N THR A 34 15.41 1.51 2.80
CA THR A 34 16.14 1.40 4.07
C THR A 34 16.92 0.09 4.15
N SER A 35 16.31 -1.03 3.74
CA SER A 35 16.98 -2.33 3.72
C SER A 35 18.16 -2.36 2.74
N LEU A 36 18.00 -1.72 1.57
CA LEU A 36 19.08 -1.57 0.60
C LEU A 36 20.19 -0.66 1.13
N MET A 37 19.87 0.44 1.79
CA MET A 37 20.87 1.31 2.44
C MET A 37 21.71 0.54 3.45
N PHE A 38 21.09 -0.23 4.35
CA PHE A 38 21.84 -1.07 5.29
C PHE A 38 22.71 -2.10 4.58
N ALA A 39 22.26 -2.67 3.47
CA ALA A 39 23.05 -3.64 2.71
C ALA A 39 24.28 -3.04 2.05
N PHE A 40 24.23 -1.78 1.63
CA PHE A 40 25.34 -1.11 0.92
C PHE A 40 26.33 -0.41 1.86
N PHE A 41 25.87 0.10 3.00
CA PHE A 41 26.67 0.94 3.88
C PHE A 41 27.11 0.24 5.16
N ASP A 42 26.60 -0.95 5.48
CA ASP A 42 27.00 -1.70 6.64
C ASP A 42 28.00 -2.81 6.27
N GLU A 43 29.24 -2.69 6.76
CA GLU A 43 30.31 -3.66 6.55
C GLU A 43 30.02 -5.03 7.22
N VAL A 44 29.10 -5.09 8.16
CA VAL A 44 28.74 -6.32 8.92
C VAL A 44 27.62 -7.11 8.24
N LEU A 45 27.36 -6.92 6.95
CA LEU A 45 26.43 -7.76 6.14
C LEU A 45 25.13 -8.10 6.86
N TYR A 46 24.39 -7.10 7.33
CA TYR A 46 23.06 -7.31 7.89
C TYR A 46 22.12 -7.95 6.87
N PHE A 47 22.32 -7.66 5.58
CA PHE A 47 21.47 -8.13 4.50
C PHE A 47 22.26 -8.94 3.48
N ASN A 48 22.02 -10.24 3.41
CA ASN A 48 22.57 -11.06 2.35
C ASN A 48 21.70 -10.96 1.07
N GLY A 49 22.27 -11.34 -0.09
CA GLY A 49 21.59 -11.27 -1.38
C GLY A 49 20.28 -12.06 -1.46
N ARG A 50 20.16 -13.17 -0.72
CA ARG A 50 18.90 -13.96 -0.66
C ARG A 50 17.80 -13.20 0.07
N LEU A 51 18.12 -12.53 1.17
CA LEU A 51 17.16 -11.75 1.92
C LEU A 51 16.70 -10.54 1.11
N LEU A 52 17.64 -9.82 0.48
CA LEU A 52 17.31 -8.68 -0.37
C LEU A 52 16.43 -9.09 -1.55
N SER A 53 16.75 -10.19 -2.23
CA SER A 53 15.91 -10.68 -3.33
C SER A 53 14.51 -11.08 -2.86
N ALA A 54 14.38 -11.68 -1.67
CA ALA A 54 13.07 -11.97 -1.08
C ALA A 54 12.30 -10.68 -0.76
N MET A 55 12.96 -9.65 -0.21
CA MET A 55 12.31 -8.35 0.07
C MET A 55 11.87 -7.64 -1.22
N VAL A 56 12.70 -7.64 -2.26
CA VAL A 56 12.32 -7.11 -3.58
C VAL A 56 11.12 -7.87 -4.15
N LEU A 57 11.10 -9.19 -4.03
CA LEU A 57 9.97 -9.99 -4.50
C LEU A 57 8.68 -9.69 -3.73
N ILE A 58 8.74 -9.58 -2.40
CA ILE A 58 7.57 -9.23 -1.56
C ILE A 58 7.05 -7.84 -1.94
N TYR A 59 7.95 -6.87 -2.12
CA TYR A 59 7.60 -5.53 -2.58
C TYR A 59 6.90 -5.58 -3.94
N ALA A 60 7.50 -6.23 -4.92
CA ALA A 60 6.96 -6.34 -6.26
C ALA A 60 5.58 -7.05 -6.27
N LEU A 61 5.40 -8.10 -5.46
CA LEU A 61 4.12 -8.78 -5.31
C LEU A 61 3.05 -7.87 -4.68
N GLY A 62 3.41 -7.05 -3.69
CA GLY A 62 2.49 -6.09 -3.08
C GLY A 62 2.00 -5.02 -4.06
N GLU A 63 2.92 -4.41 -4.82
CA GLU A 63 2.57 -3.41 -5.84
C GLU A 63 1.79 -4.03 -7.02
N PHE A 64 2.20 -5.22 -7.46
CA PHE A 64 1.49 -5.97 -8.49
C PHE A 64 0.07 -6.34 -8.07
N TRP A 65 -0.11 -6.77 -6.82
CA TRP A 65 -1.43 -7.06 -6.24
C TRP A 65 -2.33 -5.82 -6.27
N GLU A 66 -1.85 -4.69 -5.76
CA GLU A 66 -2.60 -3.43 -5.76
C GLU A 66 -3.03 -3.05 -7.18
N PHE A 67 -2.09 -3.10 -8.12
CA PHE A 67 -2.35 -2.80 -9.53
C PHE A 67 -3.40 -3.75 -10.12
N CYS A 68 -3.24 -5.06 -9.95
CA CYS A 68 -4.15 -6.06 -10.50
C CYS A 68 -5.56 -5.94 -9.91
N VAL A 69 -5.67 -5.82 -8.60
CA VAL A 69 -6.99 -5.72 -7.94
C VAL A 69 -7.65 -4.39 -8.29
N GLY A 70 -6.92 -3.29 -8.25
CA GLY A 70 -7.44 -1.96 -8.57
C GLY A 70 -7.94 -1.85 -10.01
N LEU A 71 -7.13 -2.28 -10.97
CA LEU A 71 -7.49 -2.16 -12.39
C LEU A 71 -8.43 -3.27 -12.86
N PHE A 72 -8.03 -4.53 -12.72
CA PHE A 72 -8.79 -5.65 -13.28
C PHE A 72 -10.08 -5.91 -12.53
N GLY A 73 -10.14 -5.64 -11.22
CA GLY A 73 -11.35 -5.77 -10.44
C GLY A 73 -12.49 -4.88 -10.95
N ILE A 74 -12.18 -3.62 -11.28
CA ILE A 74 -13.14 -2.67 -11.84
C ILE A 74 -13.38 -2.98 -13.31
N LYS A 75 -12.34 -3.29 -14.09
CA LYS A 75 -12.44 -3.55 -15.53
C LYS A 75 -13.29 -4.76 -15.88
N ARG A 76 -13.41 -5.75 -15.00
CA ARG A 76 -14.34 -6.90 -15.17
C ARG A 76 -15.80 -6.49 -15.38
N ARG A 77 -16.18 -5.27 -14.97
CA ARG A 77 -17.52 -4.70 -15.21
C ARG A 77 -17.70 -4.09 -16.61
N LYS A 78 -16.73 -4.29 -17.53
CA LYS A 78 -16.77 -3.78 -18.92
C LYS A 78 -16.85 -2.24 -19.00
N VAL A 79 -16.42 -1.54 -17.96
CA VAL A 79 -16.39 -0.09 -17.97
C VAL A 79 -15.22 0.46 -18.80
N SER A 80 -15.31 1.73 -19.23
CA SER A 80 -14.26 2.39 -19.98
C SER A 80 -12.99 2.60 -19.14
N TRP A 81 -11.84 2.77 -19.80
CA TRP A 81 -10.60 3.15 -19.09
C TRP A 81 -10.72 4.51 -18.41
N PHE A 82 -11.52 5.42 -18.99
CA PHE A 82 -11.80 6.71 -18.39
C PHE A 82 -12.52 6.57 -17.04
N ALA A 83 -13.48 5.63 -16.94
CA ALA A 83 -14.13 5.31 -15.67
C ALA A 83 -13.13 4.83 -14.62
N VAL A 84 -12.19 3.94 -14.99
CA VAL A 84 -11.18 3.42 -14.07
C VAL A 84 -10.31 4.56 -13.52
N ILE A 85 -9.84 5.47 -14.40
CA ILE A 85 -9.03 6.62 -14.00
C ILE A 85 -9.85 7.57 -13.10
N PHE A 86 -11.10 7.86 -13.47
CA PHE A 86 -11.98 8.73 -12.69
C PHE A 86 -12.23 8.16 -11.27
N ILE A 87 -12.47 6.85 -11.16
CA ILE A 87 -12.64 6.16 -9.87
C ILE A 87 -11.34 6.21 -9.05
N ALA A 88 -10.19 6.00 -9.69
CA ALA A 88 -8.89 6.07 -9.01
C ALA A 88 -8.62 7.48 -8.45
N LEU A 89 -8.87 8.53 -9.25
CA LEU A 89 -8.73 9.92 -8.81
C LEU A 89 -9.68 10.28 -7.67
N GLY A 90 -10.94 9.85 -7.77
CA GLY A 90 -11.94 10.08 -6.72
C GLY A 90 -11.55 9.36 -5.41
N SER A 91 -11.09 8.10 -5.52
CA SER A 91 -10.56 7.37 -4.38
C SER A 91 -9.39 8.10 -3.73
N PHE A 92 -8.39 8.50 -4.50
CA PHE A 92 -7.20 9.21 -4.02
C PHE A 92 -7.56 10.54 -3.34
N THR A 93 -8.41 11.35 -3.96
CA THR A 93 -8.82 12.65 -3.40
C THR A 93 -9.50 12.50 -2.04
N VAL A 94 -10.46 11.57 -1.93
CA VAL A 94 -11.18 11.36 -0.66
C VAL A 94 -10.31 10.65 0.38
N THR A 95 -9.34 9.82 -0.04
CA THR A 95 -8.30 9.30 0.86
C THR A 95 -7.54 10.43 1.53
N LEU A 96 -7.04 11.39 0.75
CA LEU A 96 -6.31 12.55 1.28
C LEU A 96 -7.16 13.38 2.24
N LEU A 97 -8.39 13.70 1.87
CA LEU A 97 -9.30 14.45 2.73
C LEU A 97 -9.65 13.71 4.01
N GLY A 98 -9.91 12.40 3.91
CA GLY A 98 -10.18 11.54 5.06
C GLY A 98 -9.00 11.46 6.02
N THR A 99 -7.78 11.40 5.48
CA THR A 99 -6.53 11.39 6.26
C THR A 99 -6.37 12.66 7.11
N LEU A 100 -6.81 13.82 6.61
CA LEU A 100 -6.75 15.07 7.36
C LEU A 100 -7.68 15.09 8.58
N ILE A 101 -8.79 14.35 8.54
CA ILE A 101 -9.78 14.30 9.63
C ILE A 101 -9.43 13.20 10.64
N PHE A 102 -9.22 11.98 10.15
CA PHE A 102 -8.83 10.82 10.94
C PHE A 102 -7.69 10.07 10.23
N PRO A 103 -6.45 10.24 10.65
CA PRO A 103 -5.31 9.75 9.89
C PRO A 103 -5.41 8.29 9.41
N ILE A 104 -5.65 7.32 10.28
CA ILE A 104 -5.68 5.90 9.88
C ILE A 104 -7.05 5.48 9.33
N LEU A 105 -8.11 5.71 10.08
CA LEU A 105 -9.46 5.30 9.66
C LEU A 105 -9.98 6.14 8.49
N GLY A 106 -9.64 7.41 8.47
CA GLY A 106 -10.07 8.33 7.41
C GLY A 106 -9.43 8.03 6.06
N SER A 107 -8.18 7.58 6.01
CA SER A 107 -7.55 7.14 4.75
C SER A 107 -8.21 5.87 4.21
N LEU A 108 -8.41 4.86 5.05
CA LEU A 108 -9.03 3.59 4.65
C LEU A 108 -10.48 3.81 4.18
N LEU A 109 -11.31 4.42 5.04
CA LEU A 109 -12.73 4.66 4.74
C LEU A 109 -12.90 5.70 3.64
N GLY A 110 -12.04 6.73 3.63
CA GLY A 110 -12.03 7.76 2.60
C GLY A 110 -11.71 7.18 1.21
N GLY A 111 -10.73 6.31 1.10
CA GLY A 111 -10.41 5.63 -0.14
C GLY A 111 -11.55 4.77 -0.68
N MET A 112 -12.20 4.00 0.21
CA MET A 112 -13.37 3.20 -0.16
C MET A 112 -14.58 4.08 -0.52
N ALA A 113 -14.86 5.10 0.27
CA ALA A 113 -15.96 6.03 0.03
C ALA A 113 -15.74 6.85 -1.26
N GLY A 114 -14.51 7.30 -1.51
CA GLY A 114 -14.13 7.99 -2.73
C GLY A 114 -14.27 7.13 -3.97
N ALA A 115 -13.80 5.88 -3.92
CA ALA A 115 -13.98 4.92 -5.02
C ALA A 115 -15.48 4.63 -5.26
N PHE A 116 -16.27 4.47 -4.19
CA PHE A 116 -17.70 4.28 -4.27
C PHE A 116 -18.40 5.47 -4.93
N ALA A 117 -18.18 6.67 -4.38
CA ALA A 117 -18.84 7.90 -4.85
C ALA A 117 -18.49 8.22 -6.31
N ALA A 118 -17.21 8.09 -6.68
CA ALA A 118 -16.76 8.33 -8.04
C ALA A 118 -17.35 7.30 -9.03
N ALA A 119 -17.36 6.00 -8.66
CA ALA A 119 -17.96 4.97 -9.49
C ALA A 119 -19.46 5.16 -9.66
N PHE A 120 -20.17 5.51 -8.59
CA PHE A 120 -21.61 5.78 -8.62
C PHE A 120 -21.92 6.99 -9.50
N ALA A 121 -21.22 8.09 -9.30
CA ALA A 121 -21.44 9.31 -10.08
C ALA A 121 -21.14 9.11 -11.56
N TYR A 122 -20.03 8.39 -11.87
CA TYR A 122 -19.67 8.10 -13.25
C TYR A 122 -20.75 7.29 -13.97
N GLU A 123 -21.16 6.17 -13.39
CA GLU A 123 -22.11 5.26 -14.01
C GLU A 123 -23.52 5.87 -14.11
N LEU A 124 -23.93 6.60 -13.08
CA LEU A 124 -25.22 7.30 -13.10
C LEU A 124 -25.27 8.34 -14.21
N ALA A 125 -24.18 9.09 -14.44
CA ALA A 125 -24.09 10.10 -15.50
C ALA A 125 -24.09 9.48 -16.91
N HIS A 126 -23.54 8.26 -17.07
CA HIS A 126 -23.38 7.64 -18.40
C HIS A 126 -24.50 6.66 -18.75
N ALA A 127 -24.93 5.83 -17.82
CA ALA A 127 -25.95 4.82 -18.05
C ALA A 127 -27.35 5.24 -17.58
N GLY A 128 -27.46 6.26 -16.70
CA GLY A 128 -28.75 6.72 -16.16
C GLY A 128 -29.48 5.71 -15.27
N VAL A 129 -28.87 4.55 -14.97
CA VAL A 129 -29.50 3.45 -14.24
C VAL A 129 -28.87 3.34 -12.85
N SER A 130 -29.63 3.69 -11.81
CA SER A 130 -29.15 3.70 -10.43
C SER A 130 -28.72 2.33 -9.91
N ALA A 131 -29.36 1.24 -10.36
CA ALA A 131 -28.98 -0.13 -9.95
C ALA A 131 -27.59 -0.54 -10.48
N ALA A 132 -27.26 -0.20 -11.74
CA ALA A 132 -25.95 -0.44 -12.32
C ALA A 132 -24.88 0.40 -11.64
N ALA A 133 -25.18 1.69 -11.37
CA ALA A 133 -24.32 2.59 -10.67
C ALA A 133 -23.98 2.08 -9.24
N MET A 134 -24.97 1.59 -8.51
CA MET A 134 -24.78 1.01 -7.19
C MET A 134 -23.89 -0.25 -7.22
N GLN A 135 -24.09 -1.12 -8.20
CA GLN A 135 -23.25 -2.32 -8.36
C GLN A 135 -21.80 -2.00 -8.69
N LEU A 136 -21.55 -1.00 -9.55
CA LEU A 136 -20.21 -0.55 -9.88
C LEU A 136 -19.56 0.09 -8.65
N ALA A 137 -20.28 0.94 -7.92
CA ALA A 137 -19.82 1.62 -6.72
C ALA A 137 -19.36 0.63 -5.63
N TRP A 138 -20.19 -0.37 -5.31
CA TRP A 138 -19.80 -1.41 -4.36
C TRP A 138 -18.62 -2.26 -4.84
N THR A 139 -18.53 -2.52 -6.14
CA THR A 139 -17.38 -3.24 -6.70
C THR A 139 -16.11 -2.40 -6.51
N ALA A 140 -16.14 -1.11 -6.85
CA ALA A 140 -15.00 -0.23 -6.71
C ALA A 140 -14.52 -0.12 -5.25
N ALA A 141 -15.44 0.06 -4.30
CA ALA A 141 -15.11 0.12 -2.87
C ALA A 141 -14.46 -1.19 -2.37
N LYS A 142 -15.02 -2.35 -2.73
CA LYS A 142 -14.44 -3.66 -2.37
C LYS A 142 -13.06 -3.85 -2.97
N MET A 143 -12.87 -3.51 -4.25
CA MET A 143 -11.56 -3.66 -4.90
C MET A 143 -10.52 -2.75 -4.25
N ARG A 144 -10.90 -1.54 -3.86
CA ARG A 144 -10.02 -0.62 -3.12
C ARG A 144 -9.58 -1.21 -1.78
N PHE A 145 -10.52 -1.79 -1.03
CA PHE A 145 -10.22 -2.47 0.24
C PHE A 145 -9.23 -3.63 0.05
N PHE A 146 -9.50 -4.54 -0.90
CA PHE A 146 -8.62 -5.69 -1.16
C PHE A 146 -7.25 -5.28 -1.69
N ALA A 147 -7.17 -4.23 -2.50
CA ALA A 147 -5.90 -3.67 -2.97
C ALA A 147 -5.04 -3.22 -1.78
N MET A 148 -5.62 -2.45 -0.86
CA MET A 148 -4.94 -1.96 0.33
C MET A 148 -4.51 -3.10 1.27
N VAL A 149 -5.37 -4.10 1.50
CA VAL A 149 -5.05 -5.24 2.38
C VAL A 149 -3.81 -5.99 1.86
N GLY A 150 -3.74 -6.27 0.57
CA GLY A 150 -2.58 -6.96 -0.01
C GLY A 150 -1.30 -6.14 0.08
N LYS A 151 -1.37 -4.84 -0.20
CA LYS A 151 -0.23 -3.93 -0.09
C LYS A 151 0.26 -3.80 1.36
N LEU A 152 -0.67 -3.70 2.31
CA LEU A 152 -0.35 -3.63 3.73
C LEU A 152 0.28 -4.94 4.23
N ALA A 153 -0.22 -6.10 3.79
CA ALA A 153 0.37 -7.39 4.14
C ALA A 153 1.83 -7.49 3.65
N ALA A 154 2.12 -7.02 2.44
CA ALA A 154 3.49 -6.93 1.94
C ALA A 154 4.34 -5.97 2.80
N GLY A 155 3.81 -4.82 3.20
CA GLY A 155 4.48 -3.86 4.08
C GLY A 155 4.82 -4.44 5.45
N ILE A 156 3.89 -5.16 6.07
CA ILE A 156 4.12 -5.86 7.35
C ILE A 156 5.20 -6.93 7.19
N ALA A 157 5.20 -7.70 6.10
CA ALA A 157 6.22 -8.70 5.84
C ALA A 157 7.61 -8.06 5.65
N LEU A 158 7.71 -6.96 4.91
CA LEU A 158 8.95 -6.19 4.75
C LEU A 158 9.45 -5.64 6.08
N ALA A 159 8.57 -5.04 6.89
CA ALA A 159 8.90 -4.52 8.21
C ALA A 159 9.40 -5.63 9.16
N ALA A 160 8.75 -6.79 9.14
CA ALA A 160 9.17 -7.95 9.94
C ALA A 160 10.56 -8.46 9.54
N LEU A 161 10.86 -8.52 8.23
CA LEU A 161 12.17 -8.91 7.73
C LEU A 161 13.26 -7.89 8.10
N LEU A 162 12.97 -6.60 7.97
CA LEU A 162 13.86 -5.53 8.39
C LEU A 162 14.18 -5.62 9.89
N LEU A 163 13.16 -5.75 10.74
CA LEU A 163 13.34 -5.87 12.19
C LEU A 163 14.10 -7.14 12.57
N LYS A 164 13.73 -8.28 11.98
CA LYS A 164 14.43 -9.54 12.23
C LYS A 164 15.92 -9.40 11.96
N GLN A 165 16.28 -8.78 10.86
CA GLN A 165 17.68 -8.66 10.45
C GLN A 165 18.46 -7.69 11.35
N VAL A 166 17.89 -6.52 11.63
CA VAL A 166 18.61 -5.47 12.39
C VAL A 166 18.61 -5.71 13.90
N VAL A 167 17.52 -6.28 14.45
CA VAL A 167 17.39 -6.45 15.90
C VAL A 167 17.92 -7.80 16.39
N PHE A 168 17.61 -8.89 15.68
CA PHE A 168 17.85 -10.24 16.17
C PHE A 168 19.14 -10.88 15.65
N PHE A 169 19.60 -10.56 14.44
CA PHE A 169 20.73 -11.28 13.84
C PHE A 169 22.07 -11.04 14.58
N LYS A 170 22.28 -9.88 15.17
CA LYS A 170 23.52 -9.54 15.88
C LYS A 170 23.61 -10.08 17.32
N TYR A 171 22.57 -10.75 17.83
CA TYR A 171 22.63 -11.45 19.12
C TYR A 171 23.05 -12.92 19.03
N ILE A 172 23.26 -13.45 17.81
CA ILE A 172 23.57 -14.86 17.57
C ILE A 172 25.06 -15.08 17.24
N ILE A 173 25.86 -14.00 17.11
CA ILE A 173 27.32 -14.02 16.93
C ILE A 173 27.98 -13.38 18.14
#